data_fa46fc4fb83b85e520ef5bbc786d07ed
#
_entry.id   fa46fc4fb83b85e520ef5bbc786d07ed
#
_cell.length_a   1.000
_cell.length_b   1.000
_cell.length_c   1.000
_cell.angle_alpha   90.00
_cell.angle_beta   90.00
_cell.angle_gamma   90.00
#
_symmetry.space_group_name_H-M   'P 1'
#
loop_
_entity.id
_entity.type
_entity.pdbx_description
1 polymer ?
#
loop_
_entity_poly.entity_id
_entity_poly.type
_entity_poly.pdbx_seq_one_letter_code
_entity_poly.pdbx_strand_id
1 'polypeptide(L)'
;MNHLTVLALIATLGTWLVTALGAAMVVFFATPNPKVLNIMLGFASGVMIAASFWSLLQPAIARAEVTSKLPAYFVATAGFLSGALFMWVSDQIVSFARRNPEGKTDTRLHRIMMLILSITLHNIPEGLAVGVAFGALGSGGYAGEDLMGAISVAVGIGLQNFPEGAAVSLPLRREGYSRKKSFLFGQASGMVEPVSGVLGAMLVVHVETILPYALSFAAGAMILVAVHELIPECQKHQQTQPYLATAGIVLGFAVMMLLDVMLG
;
A
#
# COMPACT_ATOMS: atom_id res chain seq x y z
N MET A 1 -21.54 0.35 -13.69
CA MET A 1 -20.09 0.09 -13.55
C MET A 1 -19.65 -0.79 -14.71
N ASN A 2 -18.54 -0.47 -15.36
CA ASN A 2 -17.94 -1.33 -16.38
C ASN A 2 -17.42 -2.62 -15.72
N HIS A 3 -17.34 -3.72 -16.48
CA HIS A 3 -16.82 -5.01 -16.02
C HIS A 3 -15.42 -4.90 -15.35
N LEU A 4 -14.51 -4.08 -15.89
CA LEU A 4 -13.17 -3.85 -15.34
C LEU A 4 -13.22 -3.16 -13.97
N THR A 5 -14.11 -2.19 -13.78
CA THR A 5 -14.32 -1.54 -12.47
C THR A 5 -14.87 -2.52 -11.44
N VAL A 6 -15.68 -3.50 -11.85
CA VAL A 6 -16.17 -4.56 -10.96
C VAL A 6 -15.04 -5.49 -10.56
N LEU A 7 -14.17 -5.87 -11.50
CA LEU A 7 -12.98 -6.68 -11.19
C LEU A 7 -12.04 -5.96 -10.22
N ALA A 8 -11.78 -4.66 -10.44
CA ALA A 8 -11.00 -3.83 -9.52
C ALA A 8 -11.61 -3.78 -8.11
N LEU A 9 -12.94 -3.64 -8.02
CA LEU A 9 -13.64 -3.67 -6.73
C LEU A 9 -13.47 -5.03 -6.03
N ILE A 10 -13.63 -6.14 -6.75
CA ILE A 10 -13.47 -7.49 -6.18
C ILE A 10 -12.03 -7.69 -5.70
N ALA A 11 -11.04 -7.29 -6.50
CA ALA A 11 -9.63 -7.40 -6.14
C ALA A 11 -9.30 -6.57 -4.89
N THR A 12 -9.76 -5.32 -4.82
CA THR A 12 -9.51 -4.44 -3.66
C THR A 12 -10.33 -4.79 -2.43
N LEU A 13 -11.48 -5.41 -2.57
CA LEU A 13 -12.17 -6.07 -1.45
C LEU A 13 -11.36 -7.26 -0.93
N GLY A 14 -10.68 -7.99 -1.81
CA GLY A 14 -9.75 -9.06 -1.43
C GLY A 14 -8.56 -8.53 -0.64
N THR A 15 -7.90 -7.47 -1.10
CA THR A 15 -6.75 -6.86 -0.39
C THR A 15 -7.17 -6.28 0.96
N TRP A 16 -8.29 -5.57 1.03
CA TRP A 16 -8.87 -5.13 2.30
C TRP A 16 -9.21 -6.29 3.25
N LEU A 17 -9.73 -7.41 2.74
CA LEU A 17 -10.01 -8.59 3.57
C LEU A 17 -8.72 -9.12 4.22
N VAL A 18 -7.59 -9.09 3.51
CA VAL A 18 -6.29 -9.49 4.06
C VAL A 18 -5.82 -8.52 5.14
N THR A 19 -6.03 -7.20 4.98
CA THR A 19 -5.84 -6.21 6.06
C THR A 19 -6.69 -6.58 7.29
N ALA A 20 -7.95 -6.93 7.08
CA ALA A 20 -8.85 -7.34 8.16
C ALA A 20 -8.38 -8.63 8.86
N LEU A 21 -7.84 -9.60 8.10
CA LEU A 21 -7.23 -10.82 8.66
C LEU A 21 -5.99 -10.51 9.50
N GLY A 22 -5.13 -9.59 9.03
CA GLY A 22 -4.00 -9.09 9.81
C GLY A 22 -4.44 -8.40 11.09
N ALA A 23 -5.44 -7.53 11.01
CA ALA A 23 -6.04 -6.89 12.18
C ALA A 23 -6.66 -7.88 13.16
N ALA A 24 -7.19 -9.01 12.68
CA ALA A 24 -7.78 -10.06 13.51
C ALA A 24 -6.75 -10.81 14.38
N MET A 25 -5.45 -10.66 14.12
CA MET A 25 -4.40 -11.21 15.00
C MET A 25 -4.55 -10.75 16.45
N VAL A 26 -5.14 -9.59 16.71
CA VAL A 26 -5.43 -9.08 18.05
C VAL A 26 -6.37 -9.97 18.86
N VAL A 27 -7.16 -10.82 18.20
CA VAL A 27 -8.04 -11.79 18.87
C VAL A 27 -7.23 -12.89 19.55
N PHE A 28 -6.14 -13.32 18.90
CA PHE A 28 -5.29 -14.43 19.36
C PHE A 28 -4.13 -13.94 20.23
N PHE A 29 -3.56 -12.78 19.93
CA PHE A 29 -2.36 -12.25 20.59
C PHE A 29 -2.69 -10.99 21.41
N ALA A 30 -2.60 -11.11 22.73
CA ALA A 30 -2.76 -9.94 23.62
C ALA A 30 -1.52 -9.04 23.61
N THR A 31 -0.33 -9.64 23.49
CA THR A 31 0.98 -8.96 23.41
C THR A 31 1.78 -9.56 22.26
N PRO A 32 1.87 -8.85 21.11
CA PRO A 32 2.65 -9.35 20.00
C PRO A 32 4.13 -9.40 20.35
N ASN A 33 4.83 -10.40 19.82
CA ASN A 33 6.28 -10.43 19.88
C ASN A 33 6.86 -9.33 18.96
N PRO A 34 7.61 -8.35 19.48
CA PRO A 34 8.15 -7.27 18.66
C PRO A 34 9.02 -7.76 17.50
N LYS A 35 9.74 -8.87 17.69
CA LYS A 35 10.58 -9.46 16.64
C LYS A 35 9.77 -9.94 15.46
N VAL A 36 8.66 -10.63 15.72
CA VAL A 36 7.75 -11.11 14.66
C VAL A 36 7.14 -9.92 13.91
N LEU A 37 6.69 -8.90 14.63
CA LEU A 37 6.13 -7.69 14.01
C LEU A 37 7.16 -6.97 13.14
N ASN A 38 8.42 -6.86 13.60
CA ASN A 38 9.48 -6.23 12.82
C ASN A 38 9.81 -7.01 11.53
N ILE A 39 9.83 -8.35 11.59
CA ILE A 39 10.01 -9.18 10.39
C ILE A 39 8.84 -8.97 9.42
N MET A 40 7.60 -8.94 9.92
CA MET A 40 6.41 -8.76 9.10
C MET A 40 6.37 -7.38 8.42
N LEU A 41 6.71 -6.31 9.15
CA LEU A 41 6.80 -4.96 8.57
C LEU A 41 7.96 -4.83 7.59
N GLY A 42 9.11 -5.47 7.89
CA GLY A 42 10.22 -5.58 6.94
C GLY A 42 9.78 -6.30 5.66
N PHE A 43 9.08 -7.43 5.80
CA PHE A 43 8.53 -8.17 4.65
C PHE A 43 7.59 -7.29 3.82
N ALA A 44 6.65 -6.58 4.45
CA ALA A 44 5.74 -5.66 3.75
C ALA A 44 6.51 -4.58 2.97
N SER A 45 7.50 -3.93 3.59
CA SER A 45 8.31 -2.92 2.90
C SER A 45 9.09 -3.48 1.72
N GLY A 46 9.61 -4.71 1.82
CA GLY A 46 10.29 -5.41 0.72
C GLY A 46 9.35 -5.68 -0.45
N VAL A 47 8.14 -6.18 -0.18
CA VAL A 47 7.08 -6.38 -1.19
C VAL A 47 6.74 -5.06 -1.87
N MET A 48 6.51 -3.98 -1.10
CA MET A 48 6.19 -2.65 -1.65
C MET A 48 7.26 -2.13 -2.61
N ILE A 49 8.54 -2.26 -2.25
CA ILE A 49 9.66 -1.80 -3.10
C ILE A 49 9.69 -2.59 -4.40
N ALA A 50 9.56 -3.91 -4.35
CA ALA A 50 9.57 -4.76 -5.54
C ALA A 50 8.35 -4.47 -6.45
N ALA A 51 7.14 -4.43 -5.88
CA ALA A 51 5.92 -4.11 -6.62
C ALA A 51 5.99 -2.72 -7.28
N SER A 52 6.54 -1.73 -6.58
CA SER A 52 6.72 -0.37 -7.14
C SER A 52 7.55 -0.38 -8.41
N PHE A 53 8.55 -1.26 -8.51
CA PHE A 53 9.41 -1.35 -9.69
C PHE A 53 8.77 -2.22 -10.78
N TRP A 54 8.52 -3.51 -10.51
CA TRP A 54 8.09 -4.47 -11.54
C TRP A 54 6.62 -4.31 -11.92
N SER A 55 5.74 -4.19 -10.94
CA SER A 55 4.30 -4.13 -11.19
C SER A 55 3.80 -2.74 -11.62
N LEU A 56 4.54 -1.66 -11.31
CA LEU A 56 4.06 -0.30 -11.55
C LEU A 56 4.98 0.51 -12.47
N LEU A 57 6.27 0.72 -12.13
CA LEU A 57 7.15 1.57 -12.94
C LEU A 57 7.52 0.95 -14.28
N GLN A 58 7.83 -0.33 -14.32
CA GLN A 58 8.18 -1.01 -15.56
C GLN A 58 7.02 -0.98 -16.56
N PRO A 59 5.77 -1.35 -16.22
CA PRO A 59 4.62 -1.19 -17.11
C PRO A 59 4.33 0.27 -17.46
N ALA A 60 4.52 1.21 -16.53
CA ALA A 60 4.33 2.64 -16.81
C ALA A 60 5.26 3.13 -17.91
N ILE A 61 6.54 2.77 -17.85
CA ILE A 61 7.54 3.14 -18.86
C ILE A 61 7.17 2.53 -20.21
N ALA A 62 6.90 1.23 -20.25
CA ALA A 62 6.52 0.53 -21.48
C ALA A 62 5.26 1.12 -22.13
N ARG A 63 4.24 1.44 -21.32
CA ARG A 63 3.02 2.10 -21.82
C ARG A 63 3.28 3.52 -22.31
N ALA A 64 4.13 4.30 -21.61
CA ALA A 64 4.48 5.67 -22.00
C ALA A 64 5.20 5.71 -23.38
N GLU A 65 6.03 4.72 -23.68
CA GLU A 65 6.71 4.61 -24.99
C GLU A 65 5.73 4.49 -26.16
N VAL A 66 4.57 3.85 -25.94
CA VAL A 66 3.57 3.59 -26.97
C VAL A 66 2.49 4.67 -27.03
N THR A 67 2.04 5.17 -25.86
CA THR A 67 0.83 6.02 -25.79
C THR A 67 1.12 7.50 -25.60
N SER A 68 2.32 7.88 -25.14
CA SER A 68 2.63 9.28 -24.82
C SER A 68 3.32 10.02 -25.97
N LYS A 69 2.98 11.30 -26.11
CA LYS A 69 3.72 12.24 -26.99
C LYS A 69 5.01 12.74 -26.34
N LEU A 70 5.13 12.62 -25.01
CA LEU A 70 6.31 12.99 -24.25
C LEU A 70 7.24 11.78 -24.08
N PRO A 71 8.54 11.97 -23.92
CA PRO A 71 9.48 10.88 -23.67
C PRO A 71 9.09 10.08 -22.41
N ALA A 72 9.17 8.75 -22.47
CA ALA A 72 8.75 7.85 -21.38
C ALA A 72 9.46 8.16 -20.05
N TYR A 73 10.77 8.50 -20.11
CA TYR A 73 11.50 8.87 -18.91
C TYR A 73 10.91 10.10 -18.21
N PHE A 74 10.40 11.09 -18.98
CA PHE A 74 9.77 12.27 -18.41
C PHE A 74 8.44 11.94 -17.76
N VAL A 75 7.59 11.15 -18.45
CA VAL A 75 6.28 10.72 -17.96
C VAL A 75 6.42 9.93 -16.66
N ALA A 76 7.29 8.91 -16.67
CA ALA A 76 7.53 8.07 -15.50
C ALA A 76 8.11 8.86 -14.32
N THR A 77 9.11 9.72 -14.57
CA THR A 77 9.72 10.53 -13.51
C THR A 77 8.73 11.55 -12.93
N ALA A 78 7.95 12.23 -13.79
CA ALA A 78 6.97 13.21 -13.33
C ALA A 78 5.86 12.56 -12.50
N GLY A 79 5.33 11.40 -12.96
CA GLY A 79 4.36 10.61 -12.21
C GLY A 79 4.91 10.17 -10.86
N PHE A 80 6.09 9.56 -10.85
CA PHE A 80 6.76 9.08 -9.63
C PHE A 80 6.99 10.21 -8.61
N LEU A 81 7.56 11.33 -9.02
CA LEU A 81 7.79 12.45 -8.12
C LEU A 81 6.50 13.08 -7.61
N SER A 82 5.44 13.11 -8.43
CA SER A 82 4.14 13.62 -8.00
C SER A 82 3.49 12.72 -6.95
N GLY A 83 3.62 11.39 -7.07
CA GLY A 83 3.15 10.44 -6.06
C GLY A 83 3.92 10.55 -4.75
N ALA A 84 5.25 10.62 -4.81
CA ALA A 84 6.08 10.85 -3.64
C ALA A 84 5.75 12.20 -2.97
N LEU A 85 5.59 13.26 -3.76
CA LEU A 85 5.20 14.59 -3.24
C LEU A 85 3.81 14.55 -2.57
N PHE A 86 2.84 13.87 -3.18
CA PHE A 86 1.50 13.70 -2.60
C PHE A 86 1.59 13.05 -1.21
N MET A 87 2.33 11.97 -1.07
CA MET A 87 2.49 11.29 0.21
C MET A 87 3.27 12.13 1.22
N TRP A 88 4.34 12.80 0.78
CA TRP A 88 5.08 13.70 1.66
C TRP A 88 4.21 14.85 2.19
N VAL A 89 3.40 15.48 1.33
CA VAL A 89 2.46 16.55 1.75
C VAL A 89 1.41 15.99 2.71
N SER A 90 0.86 14.81 2.42
CA SER A 90 -0.11 14.13 3.28
C SER A 90 0.46 13.88 4.69
N ASP A 91 1.69 13.38 4.78
CA ASP A 91 2.38 13.17 6.04
C ASP A 91 2.66 14.48 6.78
N GLN A 92 3.05 15.56 6.08
CA GLN A 92 3.24 16.88 6.69
C GLN A 92 1.93 17.41 7.28
N ILE A 93 0.78 17.23 6.61
CA ILE A 93 -0.53 17.64 7.10
C ILE A 93 -0.88 16.87 8.40
N VAL A 94 -0.68 15.55 8.40
CA VAL A 94 -0.91 14.71 9.59
C VAL A 94 0.02 15.10 10.73
N SER A 95 1.29 15.33 10.44
CA SER A 95 2.30 15.74 11.41
C SER A 95 2.00 17.12 11.99
N PHE A 96 1.54 18.07 11.19
CA PHE A 96 1.09 19.38 11.65
C PHE A 96 -0.13 19.28 12.55
N ALA A 97 -1.13 18.47 12.18
CA ALA A 97 -2.30 18.22 13.01
C ALA A 97 -1.95 17.55 14.36
N ARG A 98 -0.90 16.73 14.40
CA ARG A 98 -0.36 16.17 15.65
C ARG A 98 0.24 17.22 16.57
N ARG A 99 0.88 18.26 16.02
CA ARG A 99 1.61 19.30 16.81
C ARG A 99 0.72 20.37 17.42
N ASN A 100 -0.51 20.55 16.92
CA ASN A 100 -1.46 21.56 17.37
C ASN A 100 -2.64 20.96 18.16
N PRO A 101 -2.44 20.46 19.39
CA PRO A 101 -3.56 20.08 20.24
C PRO A 101 -4.11 21.32 20.91
N GLU A 102 -4.88 22.14 20.19
CA GLU A 102 -5.68 23.18 20.82
C GLU A 102 -6.81 22.54 21.62
N GLY A 103 -6.69 22.62 22.95
CA GLY A 103 -7.76 22.30 23.88
C GLY A 103 -7.74 20.87 24.42
N LYS A 104 -8.47 20.66 25.51
CA LYS A 104 -8.63 19.51 26.41
C LYS A 104 -8.99 18.15 25.77
N THR A 105 -8.52 17.85 24.59
CA THR A 105 -8.71 16.55 23.93
C THR A 105 -7.78 15.53 24.58
N ASP A 106 -8.32 14.37 24.91
CA ASP A 106 -7.55 13.22 25.38
C ASP A 106 -6.37 12.99 24.40
N THR A 107 -5.17 13.33 24.80
CA THR A 107 -3.93 13.26 24.01
C THR A 107 -3.69 11.85 23.47
N ARG A 108 -4.27 10.85 24.14
CA ARG A 108 -4.24 9.44 23.74
C ARG A 108 -5.15 9.19 22.53
N LEU A 109 -6.41 9.67 22.60
CA LEU A 109 -7.36 9.51 21.49
C LEU A 109 -6.85 10.22 20.24
N HIS A 110 -6.34 11.44 20.38
CA HIS A 110 -5.76 12.21 19.29
C HIS A 110 -4.60 11.46 18.61
N ARG A 111 -3.66 10.88 19.37
CA ARG A 111 -2.54 10.09 18.85
C ARG A 111 -3.00 8.89 18.03
N ILE A 112 -4.04 8.20 18.49
CA ILE A 112 -4.61 7.03 17.82
C ILE A 112 -5.32 7.44 16.53
N MET A 113 -6.12 8.50 16.58
CA MET A 113 -6.79 9.02 15.39
C MET A 113 -5.77 9.40 14.30
N MET A 114 -4.65 10.03 14.68
CA MET A 114 -3.59 10.38 13.75
C MET A 114 -2.86 9.15 13.19
N LEU A 115 -2.64 8.10 14.01
CA LEU A 115 -2.08 6.84 13.53
C LEU A 115 -2.99 6.19 12.47
N ILE A 116 -4.29 6.09 12.77
CA ILE A 116 -5.26 5.51 11.83
C ILE A 116 -5.32 6.34 10.55
N LEU A 117 -5.35 7.66 10.66
CA LEU A 117 -5.39 8.56 9.51
C LEU A 117 -4.13 8.40 8.63
N SER A 118 -2.94 8.33 9.25
CA SER A 118 -1.68 8.10 8.54
C SER A 118 -1.78 6.82 7.70
N ILE A 119 -2.08 5.68 8.32
CA ILE A 119 -2.16 4.38 7.63
C ILE A 119 -3.28 4.35 6.59
N THR A 120 -4.42 5.00 6.86
CA THR A 120 -5.50 5.12 5.85
C THR A 120 -5.04 5.88 4.61
N LEU A 121 -4.24 6.93 4.77
CA LEU A 121 -3.68 7.67 3.64
C LEU A 121 -2.68 6.83 2.82
N HIS A 122 -1.94 5.92 3.46
CA HIS A 122 -1.02 5.00 2.78
C HIS A 122 -1.77 3.97 1.94
N ASN A 123 -2.92 3.51 2.38
CA ASN A 123 -3.74 2.54 1.66
C ASN A 123 -4.45 3.13 0.41
N ILE A 124 -4.47 4.47 0.25
CA ILE A 124 -4.99 5.11 -0.98
C ILE A 124 -4.15 4.75 -2.21
N PRO A 125 -2.82 4.94 -2.23
CA PRO A 125 -1.97 4.51 -3.35
C PRO A 125 -2.06 3.01 -3.64
N GLU A 126 -2.21 2.17 -2.64
CA GLU A 126 -2.34 0.73 -2.79
C GLU A 126 -3.62 0.34 -3.51
N GLY A 127 -4.76 0.86 -3.06
CA GLY A 127 -6.02 0.66 -3.75
C GLY A 127 -5.99 1.24 -5.17
N LEU A 128 -5.39 2.43 -5.37
CA LEU A 128 -5.20 3.01 -6.70
C LEU A 128 -4.35 2.10 -7.60
N ALA A 129 -3.27 1.53 -7.11
CA ALA A 129 -2.39 0.63 -7.87
C ALA A 129 -3.15 -0.60 -8.38
N VAL A 130 -3.90 -1.29 -7.50
CA VAL A 130 -4.76 -2.41 -7.90
C VAL A 130 -5.83 -1.94 -8.89
N GLY A 131 -6.51 -0.83 -8.60
CA GLY A 131 -7.56 -0.28 -9.45
C GLY A 131 -7.08 0.06 -10.85
N VAL A 132 -5.94 0.70 -10.96
CA VAL A 132 -5.30 1.07 -12.23
C VAL A 132 -4.88 -0.18 -13.01
N ALA A 133 -4.27 -1.18 -12.33
CA ALA A 133 -3.87 -2.43 -12.97
C ALA A 133 -5.06 -3.18 -13.59
N PHE A 134 -6.16 -3.35 -12.86
CA PHE A 134 -7.38 -3.98 -13.39
C PHE A 134 -8.11 -3.11 -14.40
N GLY A 135 -8.09 -1.78 -14.25
CA GLY A 135 -8.65 -0.84 -15.21
C GLY A 135 -7.94 -0.86 -16.56
N ALA A 136 -6.64 -1.14 -16.56
CA ALA A 136 -5.80 -1.21 -17.76
C ALA A 136 -6.06 -2.43 -18.66
N LEU A 137 -6.74 -3.47 -18.17
CA LEU A 137 -7.04 -4.69 -18.94
C LEU A 137 -7.82 -4.45 -20.23
N GLY A 138 -8.48 -3.29 -20.38
CA GLY A 138 -9.22 -2.91 -21.58
C GLY A 138 -8.40 -2.20 -22.66
N SER A 139 -7.18 -1.76 -22.38
CA SER A 139 -6.39 -0.86 -23.22
C SER A 139 -5.28 -1.53 -24.04
N GLY A 140 -5.17 -2.85 -24.03
CA GLY A 140 -4.14 -3.57 -24.79
C GLY A 140 -4.61 -4.94 -25.27
N GLY A 141 -4.29 -5.28 -26.51
CA GLY A 141 -4.77 -6.49 -27.18
C GLY A 141 -4.22 -7.84 -26.71
N TYR A 142 -3.69 -7.95 -25.49
CA TYR A 142 -3.11 -9.17 -24.91
C TYR A 142 -3.81 -9.52 -23.59
N ALA A 143 -4.94 -10.23 -23.70
CA ALA A 143 -5.84 -10.45 -22.57
C ALA A 143 -5.29 -11.38 -21.45
N GLY A 144 -4.26 -12.18 -21.69
CA GLY A 144 -3.75 -13.16 -20.74
C GLY A 144 -2.64 -12.61 -19.82
N GLU A 145 -1.61 -12.01 -20.40
CA GLU A 145 -0.46 -11.51 -19.66
C GLU A 145 -0.82 -10.29 -18.81
N ASP A 146 -1.64 -9.37 -19.36
CA ASP A 146 -2.12 -8.21 -18.60
C ASP A 146 -2.95 -8.60 -17.36
N LEU A 147 -3.75 -9.69 -17.45
CA LEU A 147 -4.53 -10.16 -16.30
C LEU A 147 -3.62 -10.77 -15.21
N MET A 148 -2.61 -11.54 -15.58
CA MET A 148 -1.68 -12.11 -14.60
C MET A 148 -0.85 -11.03 -13.91
N GLY A 149 -0.43 -10.00 -14.63
CA GLY A 149 0.20 -8.81 -14.04
C GLY A 149 -0.71 -8.09 -13.05
N ALA A 150 -1.99 -7.87 -13.39
CA ALA A 150 -2.94 -7.26 -12.45
C ALA A 150 -3.18 -8.14 -11.20
N ILE A 151 -3.22 -9.46 -11.35
CA ILE A 151 -3.31 -10.42 -10.25
C ILE A 151 -2.04 -10.36 -9.39
N SER A 152 -0.85 -10.28 -9.99
CA SER A 152 0.42 -10.15 -9.26
C SER A 152 0.41 -8.91 -8.37
N VAL A 153 -0.02 -7.75 -8.91
CA VAL A 153 -0.20 -6.51 -8.12
C VAL A 153 -1.13 -6.75 -6.93
N ALA A 154 -2.32 -7.33 -7.16
CA ALA A 154 -3.30 -7.55 -6.09
C ALA A 154 -2.80 -8.54 -5.03
N VAL A 155 -2.12 -9.61 -5.44
CA VAL A 155 -1.53 -10.58 -4.51
C VAL A 155 -0.40 -9.95 -3.70
N GLY A 156 0.49 -9.19 -4.34
CA GLY A 156 1.58 -8.48 -3.66
C GLY A 156 1.07 -7.50 -2.62
N ILE A 157 0.10 -6.66 -3.00
CA ILE A 157 -0.55 -5.72 -2.07
C ILE A 157 -1.29 -6.48 -0.95
N GLY A 158 -1.97 -7.56 -1.25
CA GLY A 158 -2.58 -8.41 -0.23
C GLY A 158 -1.55 -8.97 0.77
N LEU A 159 -0.39 -9.43 0.31
CA LEU A 159 0.67 -9.95 1.17
C LEU A 159 1.21 -8.91 2.15
N GLN A 160 1.38 -7.64 1.73
CA GLN A 160 1.83 -6.56 2.62
C GLN A 160 0.73 -6.08 3.57
N ASN A 161 -0.52 -6.10 3.15
CA ASN A 161 -1.67 -5.66 3.94
C ASN A 161 -1.88 -6.48 5.22
N PHE A 162 -1.53 -7.75 5.24
CA PHE A 162 -1.61 -8.57 6.44
C PHE A 162 -0.73 -8.03 7.60
N PRO A 163 0.59 -7.80 7.42
CA PRO A 163 1.42 -7.08 8.39
C PRO A 163 0.86 -5.73 8.81
N GLU A 164 0.34 -4.95 7.88
CA GLU A 164 -0.15 -3.60 8.13
C GLU A 164 -1.40 -3.59 9.02
N GLY A 165 -2.38 -4.45 8.74
CA GLY A 165 -3.54 -4.62 9.61
C GLY A 165 -3.15 -5.01 11.05
N ALA A 166 -2.15 -5.88 11.21
CA ALA A 166 -1.59 -6.24 12.50
C ALA A 166 -0.88 -5.04 13.17
N ALA A 167 -0.12 -4.24 12.40
CA ALA A 167 0.60 -3.07 12.88
C ALA A 167 -0.30 -1.97 13.43
N VAL A 168 -1.56 -1.90 12.99
CA VAL A 168 -2.58 -1.01 13.58
C VAL A 168 -3.22 -1.63 14.82
N SER A 169 -3.72 -2.85 14.70
CA SER A 169 -4.57 -3.45 15.73
C SER A 169 -3.81 -3.81 17.01
N LEU A 170 -2.57 -4.31 16.89
CA LEU A 170 -1.80 -4.79 18.03
C LEU A 170 -1.30 -3.65 18.94
N PRO A 171 -0.77 -2.51 18.45
CA PRO A 171 -0.45 -1.37 19.30
C PRO A 171 -1.67 -0.80 20.03
N LEU A 172 -2.83 -0.72 19.35
CA LEU A 172 -4.09 -0.29 19.98
C LEU A 172 -4.45 -1.17 21.17
N ARG A 173 -4.24 -2.48 21.05
CA ARG A 173 -4.45 -3.42 22.16
C ARG A 173 -3.50 -3.17 23.33
N ARG A 174 -2.22 -2.87 23.05
CA ARG A 174 -1.23 -2.49 24.08
C ARG A 174 -1.64 -1.23 24.83
N GLU A 175 -2.23 -0.27 24.11
CA GLU A 175 -2.80 0.96 24.68
C GLU A 175 -4.08 0.71 25.51
N GLY A 176 -4.54 -0.54 25.70
CA GLY A 176 -5.66 -0.92 26.57
C GLY A 176 -7.05 -0.88 25.88
N TYR A 177 -7.11 -0.73 24.54
CA TYR A 177 -8.37 -0.87 23.82
C TYR A 177 -8.85 -2.33 23.85
N SER A 178 -10.18 -2.54 23.81
CA SER A 178 -10.74 -3.88 23.71
C SER A 178 -10.35 -4.54 22.38
N ARG A 179 -10.26 -5.88 22.35
CA ARG A 179 -9.97 -6.64 21.12
C ARG A 179 -10.87 -6.21 19.96
N LYS A 180 -12.18 -6.05 20.23
CA LYS A 180 -13.16 -5.61 19.23
C LYS A 180 -12.83 -4.22 18.66
N LYS A 181 -12.53 -3.23 19.51
CA LYS A 181 -12.17 -1.88 19.05
C LYS A 181 -10.86 -1.88 18.28
N SER A 182 -9.84 -2.59 18.76
CA SER A 182 -8.55 -2.70 18.07
C SER A 182 -8.69 -3.35 16.69
N PHE A 183 -9.48 -4.42 16.58
CA PHE A 183 -9.82 -5.04 15.29
C PHE A 183 -10.55 -4.08 14.37
N LEU A 184 -11.61 -3.40 14.86
CA LEU A 184 -12.41 -2.49 14.05
C LEU A 184 -11.57 -1.33 13.49
N PHE A 185 -10.67 -0.76 14.28
CA PHE A 185 -9.77 0.29 13.80
C PHE A 185 -8.72 -0.25 12.82
N GLY A 186 -8.16 -1.44 13.08
CA GLY A 186 -7.20 -2.06 12.19
C GLY A 186 -7.77 -2.38 10.81
N GLN A 187 -8.96 -2.98 10.72
CA GLN A 187 -9.59 -3.26 9.45
C GLN A 187 -10.12 -1.99 8.75
N ALA A 188 -10.51 -0.96 9.52
CA ALA A 188 -11.04 0.28 8.95
C ALA A 188 -9.97 1.08 8.19
N SER A 189 -8.69 0.95 8.55
CA SER A 189 -7.60 1.62 7.83
C SER A 189 -7.50 1.18 6.35
N GLY A 190 -7.84 -0.09 6.04
CA GLY A 190 -7.86 -0.62 4.69
C GLY A 190 -9.15 -0.35 3.91
N MET A 191 -10.23 0.14 4.55
CA MET A 191 -11.52 0.35 3.85
C MET A 191 -11.44 1.39 2.72
N VAL A 192 -10.42 2.20 2.67
CA VAL A 192 -10.19 3.16 1.60
C VAL A 192 -9.74 2.47 0.30
N GLU A 193 -9.13 1.29 0.36
CA GLU A 193 -8.63 0.57 -0.82
C GLU A 193 -9.73 0.26 -1.85
N PRO A 194 -10.91 -0.31 -1.50
CA PRO A 194 -11.98 -0.50 -2.46
C PRO A 194 -12.45 0.81 -3.11
N VAL A 195 -12.47 1.89 -2.36
CA VAL A 195 -12.89 3.21 -2.88
C VAL A 195 -11.85 3.75 -3.87
N SER A 196 -10.58 3.81 -3.47
CA SER A 196 -9.49 4.28 -4.32
C SER A 196 -9.26 3.37 -5.52
N GLY A 197 -9.45 2.06 -5.38
CA GLY A 197 -9.36 1.10 -6.48
C GLY A 197 -10.44 1.30 -7.54
N VAL A 198 -11.69 1.50 -7.14
CA VAL A 198 -12.76 1.85 -8.07
C VAL A 198 -12.47 3.16 -8.78
N LEU A 199 -12.00 4.18 -8.06
CA LEU A 199 -11.62 5.47 -8.66
C LEU A 199 -10.46 5.32 -9.65
N GLY A 200 -9.42 4.56 -9.30
CA GLY A 200 -8.29 4.27 -10.19
C GLY A 200 -8.70 3.56 -11.47
N ALA A 201 -9.54 2.52 -11.36
CA ALA A 201 -10.06 1.79 -12.51
C ALA A 201 -10.93 2.68 -13.40
N MET A 202 -11.84 3.47 -12.82
CA MET A 202 -12.68 4.39 -13.58
C MET A 202 -11.87 5.45 -14.32
N LEU A 203 -10.82 5.97 -13.68
CA LEU A 203 -9.96 6.98 -14.28
C LEU A 203 -9.27 6.43 -15.53
N VAL A 204 -8.67 5.26 -15.44
CA VAL A 204 -7.92 4.63 -16.54
C VAL A 204 -8.83 4.17 -17.66
N VAL A 205 -9.99 3.59 -17.34
CA VAL A 205 -10.97 3.16 -18.35
C VAL A 205 -11.46 4.32 -19.21
N HIS A 206 -11.57 5.53 -18.66
CA HIS A 206 -12.04 6.70 -19.41
C HIS A 206 -10.92 7.52 -20.05
N VAL A 207 -9.68 7.43 -19.53
CA VAL A 207 -8.55 8.27 -19.98
C VAL A 207 -7.28 7.41 -20.05
N GLU A 208 -7.13 6.64 -21.14
CA GLU A 208 -5.96 5.75 -21.34
C GLU A 208 -4.61 6.47 -21.25
N THR A 209 -4.52 7.72 -21.71
CA THR A 209 -3.29 8.52 -21.67
C THR A 209 -2.80 8.83 -20.26
N ILE A 210 -3.67 8.69 -19.25
CA ILE A 210 -3.30 8.91 -17.84
C ILE A 210 -2.65 7.67 -17.20
N LEU A 211 -2.81 6.49 -17.81
CA LEU A 211 -2.33 5.22 -17.27
C LEU A 211 -0.85 5.25 -16.86
N PRO A 212 0.10 5.68 -17.72
CA PRO A 212 1.52 5.71 -17.32
C PRO A 212 1.80 6.64 -16.13
N TYR A 213 1.11 7.77 -16.06
CA TYR A 213 1.21 8.69 -14.92
C TYR A 213 0.62 8.11 -13.65
N ALA A 214 -0.53 7.43 -13.73
CA ALA A 214 -1.20 6.84 -12.57
C ALA A 214 -0.39 5.69 -11.97
N LEU A 215 0.18 4.81 -12.80
CA LEU A 215 1.08 3.74 -12.36
C LEU A 215 2.35 4.30 -11.71
N SER A 216 3.00 5.28 -12.36
CA SER A 216 4.21 5.92 -11.81
C SER A 216 3.90 6.69 -10.52
N PHE A 217 2.74 7.34 -10.43
CA PHE A 217 2.28 8.02 -9.21
C PHE A 217 2.14 7.02 -8.05
N ALA A 218 1.44 5.91 -8.27
CA ALA A 218 1.29 4.88 -7.24
C ALA A 218 2.65 4.33 -6.78
N ALA A 219 3.57 4.07 -7.72
CA ALA A 219 4.93 3.62 -7.40
C ALA A 219 5.69 4.62 -6.53
N GLY A 220 5.65 5.91 -6.87
CA GLY A 220 6.33 6.96 -6.11
C GLY A 220 5.77 7.14 -4.70
N ALA A 221 4.45 7.06 -4.57
CA ALA A 221 3.76 7.09 -3.28
C ALA A 221 4.17 5.90 -2.41
N MET A 222 4.13 4.68 -2.95
CA MET A 222 4.49 3.44 -2.24
C MET A 222 5.97 3.42 -1.81
N ILE A 223 6.90 3.86 -2.67
CA ILE A 223 8.33 3.95 -2.30
C ILE A 223 8.53 4.92 -1.13
N LEU A 224 7.86 6.07 -1.13
CA LEU A 224 7.98 7.00 -0.02
C LEU A 224 7.50 6.38 1.29
N VAL A 225 6.34 5.71 1.28
CA VAL A 225 5.79 5.00 2.45
C VAL A 225 6.75 3.92 2.95
N ALA A 226 7.23 3.06 2.05
CA ALA A 226 8.15 1.98 2.42
C ALA A 226 9.43 2.50 3.08
N VAL A 227 10.04 3.55 2.51
CA VAL A 227 11.32 4.10 2.98
C VAL A 227 11.15 5.01 4.20
N HIS A 228 10.10 5.82 4.25
CA HIS A 228 9.92 6.81 5.30
C HIS A 228 9.25 6.24 6.56
N GLU A 229 8.40 5.24 6.42
CA GLU A 229 7.62 4.72 7.53
C GLU A 229 7.91 3.27 7.88
N LEU A 230 7.73 2.33 6.94
CA LEU A 230 7.82 0.91 7.27
C LEU A 230 9.24 0.47 7.62
N ILE A 231 10.24 0.90 6.86
CA ILE A 231 11.64 0.55 7.13
C ILE A 231 12.11 1.12 8.47
N PRO A 232 11.91 2.42 8.79
CA PRO A 232 12.26 2.92 10.12
C PRO A 232 11.47 2.25 11.24
N GLU A 233 10.18 1.96 11.03
CA GLU A 233 9.35 1.30 12.06
C GLU A 233 9.83 -0.11 12.38
N CYS A 234 10.11 -0.93 11.36
CA CYS A 234 10.61 -2.29 11.57
C CYS A 234 12.01 -2.33 12.18
N GLN A 235 12.76 -1.22 12.13
CA GLN A 235 14.10 -1.10 12.67
C GLN A 235 14.18 -0.50 14.08
N LYS A 236 13.10 0.03 14.65
CA LYS A 236 13.10 0.74 15.94
C LYS A 236 13.67 -0.06 17.13
N HIS A 237 13.65 -1.37 17.09
CA HIS A 237 14.06 -2.23 18.21
C HIS A 237 15.25 -3.15 17.86
N GLN A 238 16.11 -2.72 16.93
CA GLN A 238 17.22 -3.54 16.41
C GLN A 238 18.40 -3.79 17.38
N GLN A 239 18.47 -3.12 18.52
CA GLN A 239 19.64 -3.21 19.42
C GLN A 239 19.99 -4.65 19.86
N THR A 240 19.04 -5.58 19.81
CA THR A 240 19.26 -6.99 20.19
C THR A 240 19.38 -7.96 19.02
N GLN A 241 18.88 -7.63 17.83
CA GLN A 241 18.93 -8.51 16.65
C GLN A 241 18.86 -7.68 15.35
N PRO A 242 19.98 -7.13 14.86
CA PRO A 242 20.00 -6.11 13.80
C PRO A 242 19.57 -6.63 12.43
N TYR A 243 19.60 -7.94 12.18
CA TYR A 243 19.33 -8.51 10.85
C TYR A 243 17.92 -9.04 10.63
N LEU A 244 17.07 -9.16 11.65
CA LEU A 244 15.75 -9.78 11.49
C LEU A 244 14.81 -8.97 10.58
N ALA A 245 14.74 -7.66 10.80
CA ALA A 245 13.94 -6.77 9.94
C ALA A 245 14.51 -6.72 8.52
N THR A 246 15.84 -6.63 8.39
CA THR A 246 16.52 -6.66 7.09
C THR A 246 16.27 -7.97 6.33
N ALA A 247 16.29 -9.11 7.03
CA ALA A 247 15.93 -10.40 6.44
C ALA A 247 14.47 -10.42 5.95
N GLY A 248 13.56 -9.81 6.71
CA GLY A 248 12.18 -9.58 6.29
C GLY A 248 12.11 -8.79 4.98
N ILE A 249 12.80 -7.65 4.90
CA ILE A 249 12.85 -6.80 3.69
C ILE A 249 13.34 -7.59 2.47
N VAL A 250 14.47 -8.29 2.62
CA VAL A 250 15.06 -9.07 1.53
C VAL A 250 14.12 -10.20 1.09
N LEU A 251 13.50 -10.89 2.04
CA LEU A 251 12.55 -11.96 1.74
C LEU A 251 11.29 -11.43 1.03
N GLY A 252 10.72 -10.34 1.53
CA GLY A 252 9.55 -9.71 0.91
C GLY A 252 9.82 -9.26 -0.52
N PHE A 253 10.97 -8.60 -0.73
CA PHE A 253 11.43 -8.22 -2.05
C PHE A 253 11.58 -9.43 -2.99
N ALA A 254 12.22 -10.50 -2.50
CA ALA A 254 12.45 -11.72 -3.30
C ALA A 254 11.13 -12.42 -3.65
N VAL A 255 10.19 -12.50 -2.72
CA VAL A 255 8.87 -13.13 -2.97
C VAL A 255 8.10 -12.34 -4.02
N MET A 256 8.05 -11.01 -3.91
CA MET A 256 7.33 -10.18 -4.88
C MET A 256 8.00 -10.19 -6.26
N MET A 257 9.34 -10.09 -6.30
CA MET A 257 10.10 -10.25 -7.55
C MET A 257 9.78 -11.58 -8.22
N LEU A 258 9.71 -12.67 -7.43
CA LEU A 258 9.37 -14.00 -7.96
C LEU A 258 7.95 -14.01 -8.55
N LEU A 259 6.99 -13.43 -7.86
CA LEU A 259 5.60 -13.35 -8.34
C LEU A 259 5.50 -12.56 -9.65
N ASP A 260 6.14 -11.39 -9.71
CA ASP A 260 6.12 -10.56 -10.93
C ASP A 260 6.80 -11.22 -12.11
N VAL A 261 7.95 -11.87 -11.89
CA VAL A 261 8.67 -12.56 -12.99
C VAL A 261 7.95 -13.84 -13.44
N MET A 262 7.19 -14.50 -12.57
CA MET A 262 6.44 -15.71 -12.92
C MET A 262 5.08 -15.41 -13.55
N LEU A 263 4.43 -14.33 -13.18
CA LEU A 263 3.06 -14.00 -13.58
C LEU A 263 2.99 -12.83 -14.57
N GLY A 264 3.97 -11.95 -14.59
CA GLY A 264 4.09 -10.79 -15.50
C GLY A 264 5.02 -11.09 -16.62
#